data_623898ae56eacf2b13981e71fdc2f76e
#
_entry.id   623898ae56eacf2b13981e71fdc2f76e
#
_cell.length_a   1.000
_cell.length_b   1.000
_cell.length_c   1.000
_cell.angle_alpha   90.00
_cell.angle_beta   90.00
_cell.angle_gamma   90.00
#
_symmetry.space_group_name_H-M   'P 1'
#
loop_
_entity.id
_entity.type
_entity.pdbx_description
1 polymer ?
#
loop_
_entity_poly.entity_id
_entity_poly.type
_entity_poly.pdbx_seq_one_letter_code
_entity_poly.pdbx_strand_id
1 'polypeptide(L)'
;MIEKVNPSHPDKVADRIAGAIVDLAYKKEENPKIAVEVLLGHGVANLIIESSVNISNAEAEAIVSRITKRRDLKVSLVMVAQDPILASNQDGEIRCGDNGIFRGVPLTEEERTLSKIAHDIYESYPSDGKYVLADGKLIICQSNAKTEDLKKLYPNAVINPLGDWSGGTDVDSGATNRKLGSDICLLYTSDAA
;
A
#
# COMPACT_ATOMS: atom_id res chain seq x y z
N MET A 1 -19.85 8.94 0.34
CA MET A 1 -19.23 7.61 0.55
C MET A 1 -17.72 7.78 0.69
N ILE A 2 -17.15 7.17 1.68
CA ILE A 2 -15.72 7.18 1.99
C ILE A 2 -15.26 5.73 2.13
N GLU A 3 -14.09 5.40 1.59
CA GLU A 3 -13.52 4.06 1.66
C GLU A 3 -12.09 4.12 2.20
N LYS A 4 -11.71 3.14 3.01
CA LYS A 4 -10.34 2.92 3.48
C LYS A 4 -9.97 1.45 3.38
N VAL A 5 -8.69 1.22 3.10
CA VAL A 5 -8.06 -0.10 3.19
C VAL A 5 -7.02 -0.09 4.30
N ASN A 6 -6.73 -1.25 4.87
CA ASN A 6 -5.71 -1.37 5.91
C ASN A 6 -4.31 -1.67 5.34
N PRO A 7 -3.24 -1.64 6.17
CA PRO A 7 -1.87 -1.87 5.71
C PRO A 7 -1.58 -3.26 5.11
N SER A 8 -2.47 -4.23 5.28
CA SER A 8 -2.34 -5.58 4.69
C SER A 8 -3.08 -5.73 3.35
N HIS A 9 -3.77 -4.70 2.87
CA HIS A 9 -4.27 -4.70 1.51
C HIS A 9 -3.11 -4.86 0.52
N PRO A 10 -3.20 -5.71 -0.51
CA PRO A 10 -2.08 -5.98 -1.43
C PRO A 10 -1.41 -4.73 -2.02
N ASP A 11 -2.19 -3.72 -2.42
CA ASP A 11 -1.62 -2.45 -2.91
C ASP A 11 -0.82 -1.73 -1.82
N LYS A 12 -1.28 -1.74 -0.56
CA LYS A 12 -0.55 -1.14 0.56
C LYS A 12 0.70 -1.92 0.93
N VAL A 13 0.68 -3.23 0.74
CA VAL A 13 1.90 -4.06 0.88
C VAL A 13 2.92 -3.67 -0.19
N ALA A 14 2.49 -3.44 -1.44
CA ALA A 14 3.37 -2.95 -2.51
C ALA A 14 3.99 -1.59 -2.16
N ASP A 15 3.19 -0.62 -1.72
CA ASP A 15 3.65 0.71 -1.29
C ASP A 15 4.65 0.63 -0.14
N ARG A 16 4.41 -0.26 0.84
CA ARG A 16 5.32 -0.44 1.98
C ARG A 16 6.65 -1.06 1.58
N ILE A 17 6.66 -1.97 0.61
CA ILE A 17 7.89 -2.53 0.04
C ILE A 17 8.66 -1.41 -0.68
N ALA A 18 8.00 -0.65 -1.54
CA ALA A 18 8.63 0.45 -2.26
C ALA A 18 9.21 1.50 -1.30
N GLY A 19 8.44 1.94 -0.30
CA GLY A 19 8.92 2.88 0.71
C GLY A 19 10.13 2.38 1.48
N ALA A 20 10.16 1.09 1.86
CA ALA A 20 11.30 0.51 2.56
C ALA A 20 12.56 0.40 1.68
N ILE A 21 12.40 0.25 0.37
CA ILE A 21 13.53 0.29 -0.58
C ILE A 21 14.05 1.72 -0.72
N VAL A 22 13.16 2.71 -0.77
CA VAL A 22 13.54 4.14 -0.76
C VAL A 22 14.30 4.47 0.53
N ASP A 23 13.80 4.04 1.70
CA ASP A 23 14.51 4.22 2.98
C ASP A 23 15.91 3.59 2.96
N LEU A 24 16.07 2.43 2.32
CA LEU A 24 17.38 1.79 2.17
C LEU A 24 18.32 2.62 1.28
N ALA A 25 17.80 3.20 0.20
CA ALA A 25 18.60 4.06 -0.67
C ALA A 25 19.10 5.30 0.09
N TYR A 26 18.25 5.95 0.87
CA TYR A 26 18.63 7.09 1.73
C TYR A 26 19.64 6.72 2.83
N LYS A 27 19.72 5.48 3.24
CA LYS A 27 20.78 5.01 4.14
C LYS A 27 22.14 4.86 3.44
N LYS A 28 22.15 4.67 2.13
CA LYS A 28 23.37 4.48 1.33
C LYS A 28 23.89 5.79 0.74
N GLU A 29 23.00 6.73 0.45
CA GLU A 29 23.32 8.02 -0.16
C GLU A 29 22.40 9.10 0.41
N GLU A 30 22.92 10.32 0.63
CA GLU A 30 22.18 11.41 1.26
C GLU A 30 20.97 11.88 0.43
N ASN A 31 21.13 11.96 -0.89
CA ASN A 31 20.07 12.39 -1.83
C ASN A 31 19.97 11.45 -3.03
N PRO A 32 19.54 10.20 -2.83
CA PRO A 32 19.46 9.25 -3.92
C PRO A 32 18.38 9.66 -4.92
N LYS A 33 18.69 9.50 -6.19
CA LYS A 33 17.67 9.51 -7.25
C LYS A 33 17.10 8.11 -7.33
N ILE A 34 15.83 7.94 -6.95
CA ILE A 34 15.22 6.61 -6.88
C ILE A 34 13.74 6.63 -7.22
N ALA A 35 13.34 5.71 -8.09
CA ALA A 35 11.95 5.33 -8.33
C ALA A 35 11.82 3.82 -8.13
N VAL A 36 10.73 3.39 -7.51
CA VAL A 36 10.48 1.98 -7.18
C VAL A 36 9.05 1.62 -7.53
N GLU A 37 8.91 0.67 -8.43
CA GLU A 37 7.62 0.05 -8.75
C GLU A 37 7.58 -1.39 -8.26
N VAL A 38 6.47 -1.77 -7.65
CA VAL A 38 6.24 -3.11 -7.10
C VAL A 38 4.90 -3.64 -7.57
N LEU A 39 4.92 -4.85 -8.10
CA LEU A 39 3.73 -5.65 -8.39
C LEU A 39 3.87 -6.99 -7.67
N LEU A 40 2.95 -7.31 -6.77
CA LEU A 40 3.01 -8.56 -6.04
C LEU A 40 1.66 -9.26 -5.94
N GLY A 41 1.69 -10.56 -5.71
CA GLY A 41 0.54 -11.43 -5.51
C GLY A 41 0.83 -12.86 -5.93
N HIS A 42 0.03 -13.80 -5.43
CA HIS A 42 0.10 -15.22 -5.83
C HIS A 42 1.50 -15.84 -5.78
N GLY A 43 2.25 -15.52 -4.71
CA GLY A 43 3.59 -16.08 -4.49
C GLY A 43 4.74 -15.37 -5.22
N VAL A 44 4.48 -14.25 -5.91
CA VAL A 44 5.49 -13.51 -6.69
C VAL A 44 5.53 -12.05 -6.24
N ALA A 45 6.73 -11.46 -6.25
CA ALA A 45 6.95 -10.03 -6.14
C ALA A 45 7.91 -9.57 -7.24
N ASN A 46 7.43 -8.71 -8.14
CA ASN A 46 8.22 -8.12 -9.20
C ASN A 46 8.55 -6.68 -8.85
N LEU A 47 9.82 -6.32 -8.90
CA LEU A 47 10.33 -5.01 -8.55
C LEU A 47 11.08 -4.44 -9.75
N ILE A 48 10.79 -3.18 -10.09
CA ILE A 48 11.58 -2.38 -11.01
C ILE A 48 12.11 -1.19 -10.22
N ILE A 49 13.42 -1.02 -10.21
CA ILE A 49 14.09 0.04 -9.46
C ILE A 49 14.99 0.81 -10.42
N GLU A 50 14.73 2.10 -10.55
CA GLU A 50 15.57 3.07 -11.24
C GLU A 50 16.28 3.90 -10.18
N SER A 51 17.60 3.81 -10.06
CA SER A 51 18.29 4.48 -8.95
C SER A 51 19.75 4.82 -9.25
N SER A 52 20.24 5.89 -8.60
CA SER A 52 21.65 6.21 -8.47
C SER A 52 22.41 5.22 -7.55
N VAL A 53 21.65 4.51 -6.71
CA VAL A 53 22.19 3.61 -5.68
C VAL A 53 21.85 2.16 -6.04
N ASN A 54 22.83 1.29 -5.99
CA ASN A 54 22.59 -0.14 -6.24
C ASN A 54 21.86 -0.80 -5.06
N ILE A 55 20.74 -1.46 -5.35
CA ILE A 55 20.00 -2.35 -4.44
C ILE A 55 20.19 -3.78 -4.94
N SER A 56 20.79 -4.62 -4.11
CA SER A 56 21.03 -6.02 -4.45
C SER A 56 19.78 -6.88 -4.31
N ASN A 57 19.73 -8.02 -5.01
CA ASN A 57 18.65 -9.00 -4.86
C ASN A 57 18.44 -9.42 -3.40
N ALA A 58 19.52 -9.67 -2.66
CA ALA A 58 19.43 -10.08 -1.24
C ALA A 58 18.79 -9.01 -0.36
N GLU A 59 19.08 -7.74 -0.61
CA GLU A 59 18.45 -6.63 0.12
C GLU A 59 16.96 -6.49 -0.22
N ALA A 60 16.61 -6.61 -1.50
CA ALA A 60 15.23 -6.59 -1.95
C ALA A 60 14.42 -7.76 -1.36
N GLU A 61 14.95 -8.99 -1.42
CA GLU A 61 14.35 -10.17 -0.82
C GLU A 61 14.15 -10.04 0.69
N ALA A 62 15.14 -9.49 1.40
CA ALA A 62 15.05 -9.25 2.84
C ALA A 62 13.93 -8.25 3.18
N ILE A 63 13.77 -7.18 2.39
CA ILE A 63 12.70 -6.20 2.57
C ILE A 63 11.34 -6.83 2.28
N VAL A 64 11.19 -7.52 1.14
CA VAL A 64 9.95 -8.21 0.78
C VAL A 64 9.55 -9.19 1.88
N SER A 65 10.48 -10.05 2.31
CA SER A 65 10.23 -11.04 3.37
C SER A 65 9.82 -10.39 4.69
N ARG A 66 10.47 -9.30 5.09
CA ARG A 66 10.15 -8.57 6.33
C ARG A 66 8.74 -7.96 6.29
N ILE A 67 8.35 -7.38 5.17
CA ILE A 67 7.05 -6.68 5.03
C ILE A 67 5.90 -7.66 4.85
N THR A 68 6.08 -8.68 4.02
CA THR A 68 5.05 -9.69 3.76
C THR A 68 4.98 -10.75 4.87
N LYS A 69 6.00 -10.84 5.73
CA LYS A 69 6.22 -11.93 6.71
C LYS A 69 6.32 -13.30 6.05
N ARG A 70 6.72 -13.36 4.77
CA ARG A 70 6.86 -14.57 3.97
C ARG A 70 8.28 -14.68 3.42
N ARG A 71 8.81 -15.90 3.38
CA ARG A 71 10.14 -16.21 2.85
C ARG A 71 10.10 -17.05 1.56
N ASP A 72 8.91 -17.46 1.17
CA ASP A 72 8.65 -18.34 0.03
C ASP A 72 8.25 -17.60 -1.24
N LEU A 73 8.20 -16.26 -1.19
CA LEU A 73 7.89 -15.45 -2.36
C LEU A 73 9.04 -15.46 -3.36
N LYS A 74 8.71 -15.70 -4.62
CA LYS A 74 9.66 -15.50 -5.72
C LYS A 74 9.82 -14.00 -5.98
N VAL A 75 10.97 -13.46 -5.63
CA VAL A 75 11.32 -12.07 -5.91
C VAL A 75 12.04 -11.96 -7.23
N SER A 76 11.56 -11.08 -8.11
CA SER A 76 12.17 -10.72 -9.38
C SER A 76 12.55 -9.24 -9.33
N LEU A 77 13.81 -8.92 -9.49
CA LEU A 77 14.34 -7.56 -9.43
C LEU A 77 14.92 -7.17 -10.80
N VAL A 78 14.41 -6.07 -11.33
CA VAL A 78 15.03 -5.34 -12.43
C VAL A 78 15.63 -4.06 -11.85
N MET A 79 16.95 -3.98 -11.82
CA MET A 79 17.68 -2.81 -11.31
C MET A 79 18.31 -2.09 -12.51
N VAL A 80 17.98 -0.80 -12.68
CA VAL A 80 18.53 0.05 -13.73
C VAL A 80 19.10 1.34 -13.14
N ALA A 81 20.09 1.90 -13.79
CA ALA A 81 20.60 3.22 -13.43
C ALA A 81 19.55 4.29 -13.74
N GLN A 82 19.44 5.29 -12.88
CA GLN A 82 18.61 6.46 -13.14
C GLN A 82 19.05 7.13 -14.44
N ASP A 83 18.09 7.45 -15.30
CA ASP A 83 18.37 8.19 -16.54
C ASP A 83 18.81 9.63 -16.20
N PRO A 84 20.00 10.07 -16.72
CA PRO A 84 20.54 11.38 -16.40
C PRO A 84 19.65 12.55 -16.87
N ILE A 85 18.92 12.38 -17.97
CA ILE A 85 18.03 13.42 -18.50
C ILE A 85 16.81 13.55 -17.61
N LEU A 86 16.20 12.43 -17.21
CA LEU A 86 15.09 12.43 -16.28
C LEU A 86 15.51 13.00 -14.92
N ALA A 87 16.68 12.65 -14.43
CA ALA A 87 17.22 13.21 -13.19
C ALA A 87 17.39 14.73 -13.28
N SER A 88 17.99 15.24 -14.38
CA SER A 88 18.22 16.66 -14.58
C SER A 88 16.92 17.48 -14.73
N ASN A 89 15.86 16.88 -15.27
CA ASN A 89 14.55 17.53 -15.38
C ASN A 89 13.89 17.81 -14.03
N GLN A 90 14.37 17.19 -12.98
CA GLN A 90 13.88 17.38 -11.60
C GLN A 90 14.74 18.38 -10.80
N ASP A 91 15.90 18.79 -11.35
CA ASP A 91 16.78 19.78 -10.74
C ASP A 91 16.44 21.17 -11.27
N GLY A 92 16.29 22.16 -10.38
CA GLY A 92 16.04 23.55 -10.75
C GLY A 92 14.69 24.10 -10.28
N GLU A 93 14.46 25.39 -10.59
CA GLU A 93 13.25 26.12 -10.15
C GLU A 93 11.99 25.65 -10.89
N ILE A 94 12.12 25.32 -12.17
CA ILE A 94 11.03 24.78 -13.00
C ILE A 94 11.32 23.30 -13.26
N ARG A 95 10.50 22.43 -12.66
CA ARG A 95 10.62 20.99 -12.82
C ARG A 95 9.76 20.51 -13.99
N CYS A 96 10.36 19.82 -14.92
CA CYS A 96 9.68 19.24 -16.09
C CYS A 96 9.38 17.76 -15.91
N GLY A 97 9.83 17.13 -14.81
CA GLY A 97 9.51 15.75 -14.46
C GLY A 97 8.28 15.63 -13.55
N ASP A 98 8.04 14.42 -13.07
CA ASP A 98 6.97 14.15 -12.13
C ASP A 98 7.12 15.00 -10.86
N ASN A 99 6.07 15.75 -10.56
CA ASN A 99 6.00 16.50 -9.32
C ASN A 99 5.21 15.72 -8.30
N GLY A 100 5.72 15.67 -7.06
CA GLY A 100 4.97 15.08 -5.96
C GLY A 100 3.60 15.74 -5.80
N ILE A 101 2.55 14.94 -5.80
CA ILE A 101 1.20 15.44 -5.53
C ILE A 101 1.00 15.46 -4.03
N PHE A 102 0.99 16.65 -3.45
CA PHE A 102 0.64 16.84 -2.04
C PHE A 102 -0.85 17.12 -1.94
N ARG A 103 -1.59 16.18 -1.43
CA ARG A 103 -2.98 16.38 -1.04
C ARG A 103 -3.05 16.64 0.46
N GLY A 104 -2.84 17.88 0.85
CA GLY A 104 -3.01 18.36 2.22
C GLY A 104 -4.40 18.93 2.43
N VAL A 105 -5.42 18.09 2.46
CA VAL A 105 -6.75 18.51 2.92
C VAL A 105 -6.96 18.03 4.35
N PRO A 106 -7.54 18.84 5.24
CA PRO A 106 -7.96 18.37 6.55
C PRO A 106 -8.89 17.17 6.37
N LEU A 107 -8.64 16.09 7.12
CA LEU A 107 -9.56 14.96 7.15
C LEU A 107 -10.90 15.42 7.71
N THR A 108 -11.99 15.03 7.07
CA THR A 108 -13.34 15.18 7.63
C THR A 108 -13.47 14.32 8.90
N GLU A 109 -14.47 14.59 9.71
CA GLU A 109 -14.74 13.80 10.90
C GLU A 109 -15.09 12.34 10.54
N GLU A 110 -15.77 12.14 9.43
CA GLU A 110 -16.10 10.81 8.88
C GLU A 110 -14.84 10.05 8.48
N GLU A 111 -13.89 10.71 7.79
CA GLU A 111 -12.61 10.11 7.42
C GLU A 111 -11.77 9.73 8.64
N ARG A 112 -11.73 10.58 9.67
CA ARG A 112 -11.05 10.29 10.94
C ARG A 112 -11.67 9.09 11.65
N THR A 113 -13.00 9.07 11.70
CA THR A 113 -13.76 7.96 12.32
C THR A 113 -13.46 6.65 11.60
N LEU A 114 -13.52 6.64 10.27
CA LEU A 114 -13.24 5.43 9.48
C LEU A 114 -11.80 4.99 9.62
N SER A 115 -10.85 5.94 9.66
CA SER A 115 -9.42 5.67 9.89
C SER A 115 -9.20 4.98 11.23
N LYS A 116 -9.84 5.49 12.29
CA LYS A 116 -9.75 4.90 13.62
C LYS A 116 -10.32 3.47 13.65
N ILE A 117 -11.48 3.25 13.04
CA ILE A 117 -12.11 1.92 12.96
C ILE A 117 -11.18 0.94 12.22
N ALA A 118 -10.62 1.35 11.07
CA ALA A 118 -9.70 0.54 10.31
C ALA A 118 -8.45 0.15 11.12
N HIS A 119 -7.91 1.11 11.88
CA HIS A 119 -6.75 0.89 12.77
C HIS A 119 -7.10 -0.07 13.92
N ASP A 120 -8.18 0.18 14.64
CA ASP A 120 -8.61 -0.62 15.79
C ASP A 120 -8.86 -2.09 15.38
N ILE A 121 -9.45 -2.30 14.19
CA ILE A 121 -9.66 -3.66 13.67
C ILE A 121 -8.31 -4.28 13.25
N TYR A 122 -7.44 -3.52 12.58
CA TYR A 122 -6.15 -4.02 12.12
C TYR A 122 -5.23 -4.48 13.26
N GLU A 123 -5.29 -3.85 14.42
CA GLU A 123 -4.53 -4.29 15.60
C GLU A 123 -4.88 -5.71 16.03
N SER A 124 -6.15 -6.07 15.92
CA SER A 124 -6.65 -7.40 16.30
C SER A 124 -6.60 -8.40 15.14
N TYR A 125 -6.77 -7.94 13.93
CA TYR A 125 -6.82 -8.73 12.69
C TYR A 125 -5.87 -8.13 11.65
N PRO A 126 -4.54 -8.38 11.72
CA PRO A 126 -3.54 -7.79 10.83
C PRO A 126 -3.51 -8.49 9.45
N SER A 127 -4.67 -8.61 8.83
CA SER A 127 -4.91 -9.17 7.51
C SER A 127 -5.69 -8.18 6.65
N ASP A 128 -5.83 -8.47 5.37
CA ASP A 128 -6.48 -7.60 4.39
C ASP A 128 -7.89 -7.17 4.83
N GLY A 129 -8.18 -5.90 4.70
CA GLY A 129 -9.47 -5.35 5.09
C GLY A 129 -9.79 -4.04 4.36
N LYS A 130 -11.08 -3.87 4.09
CA LYS A 130 -11.67 -2.71 3.45
C LYS A 130 -12.85 -2.22 4.29
N TYR A 131 -12.93 -0.92 4.46
CA TYR A 131 -13.93 -0.27 5.31
C TYR A 131 -14.58 0.86 4.53
N VAL A 132 -15.92 0.88 4.53
CA VAL A 132 -16.70 1.88 3.80
C VAL A 132 -17.68 2.55 4.75
N LEU A 133 -17.75 3.87 4.67
CA LEU A 133 -18.79 4.67 5.30
C LEU A 133 -19.63 5.34 4.21
N ALA A 134 -20.89 4.95 4.11
CA ALA A 134 -21.80 5.46 3.11
C ALA A 134 -23.15 5.77 3.76
N ASP A 135 -23.62 7.02 3.66
CA ASP A 135 -24.92 7.48 4.15
C ASP A 135 -25.17 7.08 5.62
N GLY A 136 -24.14 7.24 6.46
CA GLY A 136 -24.17 6.88 7.87
C GLY A 136 -24.08 5.37 8.15
N LYS A 137 -23.97 4.52 7.12
CA LYS A 137 -23.81 3.07 7.27
C LYS A 137 -22.34 2.69 7.19
N LEU A 138 -21.88 1.94 8.20
CA LEU A 138 -20.54 1.34 8.20
C LEU A 138 -20.59 -0.06 7.61
N ILE A 139 -19.73 -0.31 6.63
CA ILE A 139 -19.50 -1.63 6.04
C ILE A 139 -18.06 -2.03 6.35
N ILE A 140 -17.88 -3.23 6.88
CA ILE A 140 -16.59 -3.80 7.25
C ILE A 140 -16.41 -5.09 6.44
N CYS A 141 -15.41 -5.11 5.57
CA CYS A 141 -14.95 -6.31 4.89
C CYS A 141 -13.57 -6.66 5.44
N GLN A 142 -13.50 -7.56 6.42
CA GLN A 142 -12.27 -7.97 7.07
C GLN A 142 -12.00 -9.45 6.80
N SER A 143 -10.86 -9.72 6.16
CA SER A 143 -10.44 -11.10 5.92
C SER A 143 -9.92 -11.79 7.18
N ASN A 144 -9.92 -13.11 7.18
CA ASN A 144 -9.36 -13.95 8.24
C ASN A 144 -9.91 -13.61 9.65
N ALA A 145 -11.13 -13.09 9.71
CA ALA A 145 -11.85 -12.76 10.93
C ALA A 145 -13.26 -13.37 10.86
N LYS A 146 -13.76 -13.82 12.02
CA LYS A 146 -15.15 -14.28 12.10
C LYS A 146 -16.09 -13.09 12.16
N THR A 147 -17.08 -13.10 11.28
CA THR A 147 -18.12 -12.05 11.23
C THR A 147 -18.80 -11.86 12.58
N GLU A 148 -19.04 -12.93 13.32
CA GLU A 148 -19.70 -12.88 14.64
C GLU A 148 -18.87 -12.13 15.68
N ASP A 149 -17.54 -12.24 15.65
CA ASP A 149 -16.69 -11.52 16.61
C ASP A 149 -16.64 -10.02 16.30
N LEU A 150 -16.59 -9.66 15.03
CA LEU A 150 -16.67 -8.26 14.61
C LEU A 150 -18.05 -7.64 14.90
N LYS A 151 -19.12 -8.41 14.80
CA LYS A 151 -20.48 -7.95 15.16
C LYS A 151 -20.63 -7.59 16.63
N LYS A 152 -19.89 -8.25 17.52
CA LYS A 152 -19.87 -7.88 18.95
C LYS A 152 -19.27 -6.50 19.18
N LEU A 153 -18.27 -6.12 18.37
CA LEU A 153 -17.57 -4.83 18.46
C LEU A 153 -18.31 -3.73 17.68
N TYR A 154 -18.93 -4.09 16.57
CA TYR A 154 -19.62 -3.17 15.66
C TYR A 154 -21.03 -3.67 15.33
N PRO A 155 -21.96 -3.69 16.32
CA PRO A 155 -23.28 -4.31 16.17
C PRO A 155 -24.15 -3.67 15.08
N ASN A 156 -23.93 -2.40 14.76
CA ASN A 156 -24.69 -1.65 13.76
C ASN A 156 -24.06 -1.66 12.37
N ALA A 157 -22.88 -2.30 12.21
CA ALA A 157 -22.21 -2.37 10.93
C ALA A 157 -22.70 -3.57 10.10
N VAL A 158 -22.61 -3.42 8.78
CA VAL A 158 -22.70 -4.54 7.84
C VAL A 158 -21.32 -5.16 7.75
N ILE A 159 -21.17 -6.40 8.20
CA ILE A 159 -19.87 -7.07 8.30
C ILE A 159 -19.84 -8.26 7.36
N ASN A 160 -18.80 -8.33 6.52
CA ASN A 160 -18.57 -9.41 5.57
C ASN A 160 -19.88 -9.84 4.86
N PRO A 161 -20.54 -8.97 4.09
CA PRO A 161 -21.89 -9.22 3.59
C PRO A 161 -22.00 -10.46 2.69
N LEU A 162 -20.87 -10.94 2.18
CA LEU A 162 -20.79 -12.17 1.36
C LEU A 162 -20.25 -13.38 2.14
N GLY A 163 -20.13 -13.26 3.46
CA GLY A 163 -19.60 -14.30 4.34
C GLY A 163 -18.12 -14.11 4.70
N ASP A 164 -17.60 -14.97 5.58
CA ASP A 164 -16.20 -14.98 5.96
C ASP A 164 -15.32 -15.34 4.77
N TRP A 165 -14.16 -14.70 4.67
CA TRP A 165 -13.25 -14.82 3.52
C TRP A 165 -11.79 -14.76 3.93
N SER A 166 -10.92 -15.24 3.03
CA SER A 166 -9.47 -15.14 3.16
C SER A 166 -8.97 -14.11 2.17
N GLY A 167 -8.16 -13.17 2.64
CA GLY A 167 -7.61 -12.07 1.84
C GLY A 167 -6.09 -12.02 1.88
N GLY A 168 -5.57 -11.01 1.20
CA GLY A 168 -4.13 -10.75 1.12
C GLY A 168 -3.49 -11.27 -0.17
N THR A 169 -2.16 -11.20 -0.22
CA THR A 169 -1.39 -11.44 -1.45
C THR A 169 -1.41 -12.88 -1.97
N ASP A 170 -2.04 -13.80 -1.27
CA ASP A 170 -2.22 -15.18 -1.76
C ASP A 170 -3.41 -15.33 -2.70
N VAL A 171 -4.39 -14.46 -2.56
CA VAL A 171 -5.67 -14.54 -3.30
C VAL A 171 -5.91 -13.30 -4.18
N ASP A 172 -5.15 -12.25 -3.98
CA ASP A 172 -5.26 -11.00 -4.71
C ASP A 172 -3.87 -10.45 -5.05
N SER A 173 -3.80 -9.53 -5.99
CA SER A 173 -2.58 -8.85 -6.38
C SER A 173 -2.63 -7.37 -6.01
N GLY A 174 -1.47 -6.79 -5.79
CA GLY A 174 -1.32 -5.38 -5.50
C GLY A 174 -0.17 -4.74 -6.26
N ALA A 175 -0.29 -3.46 -6.50
CA ALA A 175 0.73 -2.65 -7.15
C ALA A 175 0.92 -1.31 -6.44
N THR A 176 2.11 -0.73 -6.60
CA THR A 176 2.45 0.61 -6.11
C THR A 176 1.52 1.67 -6.70
N ASN A 177 1.32 2.74 -5.94
CA ASN A 177 0.58 3.94 -6.36
C ASN A 177 -0.92 3.74 -6.64
N ARG A 178 -1.49 2.57 -6.39
CA ARG A 178 -2.93 2.34 -6.56
C ARG A 178 -3.76 2.87 -5.38
N LYS A 179 -3.17 3.00 -4.22
CA LYS A 179 -3.79 3.54 -3.00
C LYS A 179 -2.92 4.67 -2.48
N LEU A 180 -3.28 5.92 -2.75
CA LEU A 180 -2.51 7.08 -2.34
C LEU A 180 -2.61 7.32 -0.82
N GLY A 181 -1.45 7.54 -0.20
CA GLY A 181 -1.34 7.69 1.24
C GLY A 181 -1.55 6.36 1.98
N SER A 182 -1.33 6.36 3.29
CA SER A 182 -1.46 5.16 4.10
C SER A 182 -2.91 4.69 4.27
N ASP A 183 -3.88 5.59 4.08
CA ASP A 183 -5.27 5.36 4.43
C ASP A 183 -6.28 5.85 3.39
N ILE A 184 -5.85 6.39 2.28
CA ILE A 184 -6.76 6.94 1.27
C ILE A 184 -6.76 6.05 0.04
N CYS A 185 -7.90 5.44 -0.25
CA CYS A 185 -8.19 4.90 -1.56
C CYS A 185 -8.67 6.05 -2.44
N LEU A 186 -8.00 6.30 -3.55
CA LEU A 186 -8.52 7.19 -4.58
C LEU A 186 -9.47 6.39 -5.46
N LEU A 187 -10.74 6.42 -5.12
CA LEU A 187 -11.84 5.85 -5.91
C LEU A 187 -11.85 6.33 -7.37
N TYR A 188 -11.24 7.49 -7.64
CA TYR A 188 -11.23 8.08 -8.98
C TYR A 188 -10.06 7.64 -9.86
N THR A 189 -9.09 6.92 -9.33
CA THR A 189 -7.89 6.54 -10.10
C THR A 189 -7.59 5.05 -10.11
N SER A 190 -8.17 4.27 -9.19
CA SER A 190 -7.87 2.83 -9.12
C SER A 190 -8.83 1.95 -9.90
N ASP A 191 -10.07 2.40 -10.12
CA ASP A 191 -11.12 1.56 -10.71
C ASP A 191 -11.76 2.19 -11.95
N ALA A 192 -11.16 3.25 -12.50
CA ALA A 192 -11.57 3.87 -13.76
C ALA A 192 -10.87 3.26 -14.98
N ALA A 193 -10.29 2.06 -14.83
CA ALA A 193 -9.72 1.30 -15.92
C ALA A 193 -10.58 0.07 -16.20
#